data_a276488e1e6d68f841dfe79431902579
#
_entry.id   a276488e1e6d68f841dfe79431902579
#
_cell.length_a   1.000
_cell.length_b   1.000
_cell.length_c   1.000
_cell.angle_alpha   90.00
_cell.angle_beta   90.00
_cell.angle_gamma   90.00
#
_symmetry.space_group_name_H-M   'P 1'
#
loop_
_entity.id
_entity.type
_entity.pdbx_description
1 polymer ?
#
loop_
_entity_poly.entity_id
_entity_poly.type
_entity_poly.pdbx_seq_one_letter_code
_entity_poly.pdbx_strand_id
1 'polypeptide(L)'
;MTSEVLLATNNAKKLTELRRIIVEYDMDIQVLSLKDIASYPEPEETEWTFEGNALIKARQGMIHSGLPALADDSGLCVDALGHMPGVRSSRWDGPEQEDIANMELVLRQIEDVPRGRRQAQFVSVMALVMPDGREFTTRGEMTGHLTTRPKGA
;
A
#
# COMPACT_ATOMS: atom_id res chain seq x y z
N MET A 1 -24.09 13.90 12.20
CA MET A 1 -22.82 14.61 11.97
C MET A 1 -21.90 13.75 11.09
N THR A 2 -21.35 14.37 10.08
CA THR A 2 -20.38 13.68 9.20
C THR A 2 -19.07 13.47 9.96
N SER A 3 -18.59 12.25 9.97
CA SER A 3 -17.28 11.92 10.54
C SER A 3 -16.19 12.19 9.51
N GLU A 4 -15.07 12.73 9.97
CA GLU A 4 -13.90 13.00 9.12
C GLU A 4 -12.83 11.94 9.34
N VAL A 5 -12.23 11.47 8.25
CA VAL A 5 -11.14 10.48 8.26
C VAL A 5 -10.05 10.97 7.32
N LEU A 6 -8.80 10.93 7.76
CA LEU A 6 -7.66 11.24 6.91
C LEU A 6 -7.21 9.97 6.16
N LEU A 7 -7.01 10.07 4.86
CA LEU A 7 -6.28 9.05 4.10
C LEU A 7 -4.84 9.54 3.92
N ALA A 8 -3.91 8.92 4.66
CA ALA A 8 -2.50 9.32 4.70
C ALA A 8 -1.72 8.71 3.53
N THR A 9 -2.02 9.15 2.32
CA THR A 9 -1.34 8.72 1.09
C THR A 9 -1.19 9.88 0.13
N ASN A 10 -0.11 9.85 -0.64
CA ASN A 10 0.09 10.79 -1.76
C ASN A 10 -0.48 10.25 -3.08
N ASN A 11 -1.08 9.07 -3.06
CA ASN A 11 -1.63 8.43 -4.25
C ASN A 11 -3.07 8.89 -4.49
N ALA A 12 -3.26 9.76 -5.50
CA ALA A 12 -4.56 10.32 -5.85
C ALA A 12 -5.57 9.25 -6.29
N LYS A 13 -5.12 8.15 -6.89
CA LYS A 13 -5.99 7.04 -7.31
C LYS A 13 -6.61 6.34 -6.10
N LYS A 14 -5.83 6.14 -5.05
CA LYS A 14 -6.32 5.53 -3.80
C LYS A 14 -7.35 6.41 -3.12
N LEU A 15 -7.15 7.71 -3.12
CA LEU A 15 -8.11 8.66 -2.57
C LEU A 15 -9.43 8.62 -3.33
N THR A 16 -9.39 8.63 -4.66
CA THR A 16 -10.56 8.53 -5.52
C THR A 16 -11.30 7.23 -5.27
N GLU A 17 -10.57 6.12 -5.17
CA GLU A 17 -11.14 4.79 -4.92
C GLU A 17 -11.86 4.72 -3.57
N LEU A 18 -11.24 5.23 -2.51
CA LEU A 18 -11.85 5.22 -1.19
C LEU A 18 -13.12 6.09 -1.16
N ARG A 19 -13.07 7.27 -1.77
CA ARG A 19 -14.25 8.16 -1.86
C ARG A 19 -15.39 7.49 -2.62
N ARG A 20 -15.08 6.74 -3.67
CA ARG A 20 -16.07 5.97 -4.43
C ARG A 20 -16.73 4.90 -3.55
N ILE A 21 -15.94 4.16 -2.79
CA ILE A 21 -16.45 3.11 -1.89
C ILE A 21 -17.37 3.71 -0.82
N ILE A 22 -16.99 4.83 -0.24
CA ILE A 22 -17.79 5.50 0.79
C ILE A 22 -19.15 5.93 0.25
N VAL A 23 -19.19 6.46 -0.96
CA VAL A 23 -20.46 6.82 -1.63
C VAL A 23 -21.28 5.57 -1.94
N GLU A 24 -20.65 4.53 -2.46
CA GLU A 24 -21.31 3.28 -2.84
C GLU A 24 -22.00 2.60 -1.66
N TYR A 25 -21.37 2.64 -0.47
CA TYR A 25 -21.92 2.05 0.74
C TYR A 25 -22.73 3.05 1.58
N ASP A 26 -23.00 4.23 1.05
CA ASP A 26 -23.79 5.27 1.72
C ASP A 26 -23.30 5.58 3.13
N MET A 27 -21.99 5.70 3.29
CA MET A 27 -21.37 6.00 4.58
C MET A 27 -21.28 7.52 4.77
N ASP A 28 -21.63 7.98 5.97
CA ASP A 28 -21.54 9.41 6.32
C ASP A 28 -20.14 9.75 6.81
N ILE A 29 -19.17 9.65 5.90
CA ILE A 29 -17.75 9.89 6.18
C ILE A 29 -17.20 10.82 5.12
N GLN A 30 -16.51 11.87 5.57
CA GLN A 30 -15.74 12.76 4.70
C GLN A 30 -14.27 12.35 4.75
N VAL A 31 -13.70 12.01 3.60
CA VAL A 31 -12.29 11.64 3.48
C VAL A 31 -11.48 12.88 3.15
N LEU A 32 -10.54 13.20 4.04
CA LEU A 32 -9.56 14.25 3.81
C LEU A 32 -8.28 13.65 3.26
N SER A 33 -7.57 14.41 2.43
CA SER A 33 -6.27 14.02 1.91
C SER A 33 -5.15 14.71 2.68
N LEU A 34 -3.90 14.31 2.44
CA LEU A 34 -2.73 14.97 3.01
C LEU A 34 -2.63 16.45 2.60
N LYS A 35 -3.26 16.83 1.48
CA LYS A 35 -3.30 18.21 1.02
C LYS A 35 -4.25 19.09 1.83
N ASP A 36 -5.20 18.47 2.53
CA ASP A 36 -6.22 19.16 3.31
C ASP A 36 -5.76 19.48 4.73
N ILE A 37 -4.58 19.03 5.13
CA ILE A 37 -4.01 19.25 6.47
C ILE A 37 -2.64 19.93 6.35
N ALA A 38 -2.11 20.40 7.49
CA ALA A 38 -0.75 20.96 7.53
C ALA A 38 0.26 19.87 7.13
N SER A 39 1.19 20.22 6.25
CA SER A 39 2.19 19.27 5.78
C SER A 39 3.13 18.81 6.90
N TYR A 40 3.56 17.58 6.84
CA TYR A 40 4.53 16.99 7.75
C TYR A 40 5.47 16.05 6.98
N PRO A 41 6.66 15.75 7.51
CA PRO A 41 7.58 14.86 6.82
C PRO A 41 6.98 13.46 6.64
N GLU A 42 7.11 12.90 5.43
CA GLU A 42 6.69 11.53 5.17
C GLU A 42 7.50 10.57 6.03
N PRO A 43 6.87 9.66 6.81
CA PRO A 43 7.60 8.74 7.65
C PRO A 43 8.32 7.68 6.81
N GLU A 44 9.48 7.22 7.30
CA GLU A 44 10.18 6.11 6.69
C GLU A 44 9.46 4.79 6.96
N GLU A 45 9.37 3.95 5.95
CA GLU A 45 8.82 2.61 6.06
C GLU A 45 9.95 1.66 6.49
N THR A 46 10.08 1.47 7.80
CA THR A 46 11.20 0.72 8.40
C THR A 46 10.85 -0.71 8.80
N GLU A 47 9.58 -1.10 8.68
CA GLU A 47 9.12 -2.41 9.12
C GLU A 47 9.28 -3.47 8.03
N TRP A 48 9.31 -4.72 8.46
CA TRP A 48 9.44 -5.87 7.56
C TRP A 48 8.09 -6.49 7.18
N THR A 49 7.00 -5.90 7.65
CA THR A 49 5.65 -6.34 7.33
C THR A 49 4.85 -5.21 6.71
N PHE A 50 3.88 -5.56 5.87
CA PHE A 50 2.94 -4.58 5.31
C PHE A 50 2.12 -3.92 6.41
N GLU A 51 1.67 -4.71 7.39
CA GLU A 51 0.93 -4.21 8.55
C GLU A 51 1.73 -3.15 9.31
N GLY A 52 3.00 -3.43 9.60
CA GLY A 52 3.87 -2.50 10.31
C GLY A 52 4.05 -1.18 9.59
N ASN A 53 4.31 -1.23 8.28
CA ASN A 53 4.50 -0.02 7.48
C ASN A 53 3.21 0.77 7.32
N ALA A 54 2.07 0.11 7.12
CA ALA A 54 0.78 0.77 7.06
C ALA A 54 0.46 1.48 8.39
N LEU A 55 0.74 0.83 9.53
CA LEU A 55 0.55 1.43 10.85
C LEU A 55 1.44 2.65 11.07
N ILE A 56 2.70 2.62 10.64
CA ILE A 56 3.59 3.79 10.74
C ILE A 56 2.94 5.00 10.05
N LYS A 57 2.46 4.83 8.83
CA LYS A 57 1.85 5.92 8.06
C LYS A 57 0.54 6.39 8.69
N ALA A 58 -0.29 5.48 9.14
CA ALA A 58 -1.56 5.83 9.78
C ALA A 58 -1.35 6.55 11.11
N ARG A 59 -0.39 6.09 11.93
CA ARG A 59 -0.06 6.73 13.20
C ARG A 59 0.41 8.17 13.00
N GLN A 60 1.30 8.39 12.04
CA GLN A 60 1.78 9.74 11.74
C GLN A 60 0.65 10.64 11.23
N GLY A 61 -0.22 10.12 10.38
CA GLY A 61 -1.39 10.84 9.90
C GLY A 61 -2.32 11.25 11.05
N MET A 62 -2.58 10.35 11.97
CA MET A 62 -3.42 10.64 13.15
C MET A 62 -2.75 11.68 14.07
N ILE A 63 -1.46 11.54 14.34
CA ILE A 63 -0.72 12.46 15.21
C ILE A 63 -0.77 13.89 14.67
N HIS A 64 -0.57 14.06 13.36
CA HIS A 64 -0.50 15.38 12.74
C HIS A 64 -1.86 16.00 12.40
N SER A 65 -2.91 15.20 12.30
CA SER A 65 -4.25 15.69 11.96
C SER A 65 -5.22 15.72 13.14
N GLY A 66 -4.99 14.88 14.16
CA GLY A 66 -5.94 14.68 15.24
C GLY A 66 -7.19 13.89 14.82
N LEU A 67 -7.20 13.35 13.62
CA LEU A 67 -8.33 12.59 13.06
C LEU A 67 -8.03 11.09 13.00
N PRO A 68 -9.07 10.24 12.96
CA PRO A 68 -8.84 8.87 12.54
C PRO A 68 -8.11 8.86 11.20
N ALA A 69 -7.06 8.06 11.09
CA ALA A 69 -6.24 8.04 9.88
C ALA A 69 -6.16 6.63 9.31
N LEU A 70 -6.37 6.54 8.00
CA LEU A 70 -6.17 5.35 7.20
C LEU A 70 -4.87 5.48 6.42
N ALA A 71 -4.13 4.40 6.34
CA ALA A 71 -3.00 4.28 5.43
C ALA A 71 -2.92 2.85 4.93
N ASP A 72 -2.24 2.66 3.83
CA ASP A 72 -2.05 1.33 3.26
C ASP A 72 -0.59 1.06 2.98
N ASP A 73 -0.27 -0.21 2.88
CA ASP A 73 0.97 -0.69 2.29
C ASP A 73 0.65 -1.90 1.43
N SER A 74 1.27 -1.98 0.28
CA SER A 74 1.00 -3.05 -0.67
C SER A 74 2.26 -3.43 -1.43
N GLY A 75 2.27 -4.64 -1.96
CA GLY A 75 3.40 -5.08 -2.74
C GLY A 75 3.21 -6.45 -3.35
N LEU A 76 4.20 -6.83 -4.15
CA LEU A 76 4.25 -8.10 -4.84
C LEU A 76 5.14 -9.05 -4.05
N CYS A 77 4.63 -10.25 -3.80
CA CYS A 77 5.38 -11.34 -3.15
C CYS A 77 5.56 -12.47 -4.15
N VAL A 78 6.80 -12.80 -4.47
CA VAL A 78 7.12 -13.81 -5.47
C VAL A 78 7.70 -15.04 -4.75
N ASP A 79 7.04 -16.19 -4.90
CA ASP A 79 7.44 -17.40 -4.18
C ASP A 79 8.90 -17.81 -4.48
N ALA A 80 9.30 -17.74 -5.74
CA ALA A 80 10.66 -18.07 -6.16
C ALA A 80 11.73 -17.13 -5.58
N LEU A 81 11.34 -15.94 -5.11
CA LEU A 81 12.22 -14.97 -4.48
C LEU A 81 12.05 -14.91 -2.95
N GLY A 82 11.53 -15.97 -2.34
CA GLY A 82 11.30 -16.01 -0.90
C GLY A 82 10.30 -14.95 -0.43
N HIS A 83 9.26 -14.72 -1.22
CA HIS A 83 8.22 -13.72 -1.00
C HIS A 83 8.69 -12.25 -1.16
N MET A 84 9.89 -12.04 -1.71
CA MET A 84 10.32 -10.69 -2.11
C MET A 84 9.76 -10.33 -3.49
N PRO A 85 9.69 -9.06 -3.89
CA PRO A 85 10.14 -7.85 -3.19
C PRO A 85 9.37 -7.50 -1.91
N GLY A 86 8.13 -7.98 -1.73
CA GLY A 86 7.37 -7.74 -0.51
C GLY A 86 7.23 -6.25 -0.18
N VAL A 87 7.59 -5.87 1.03
CA VAL A 87 7.54 -4.46 1.49
C VAL A 87 8.47 -3.54 0.70
N ARG A 88 9.40 -4.09 -0.06
CA ARG A 88 10.35 -3.32 -0.89
C ARG A 88 9.91 -3.17 -2.34
N SER A 89 8.68 -3.55 -2.67
CA SER A 89 8.20 -3.58 -4.06
C SER A 89 8.37 -2.25 -4.79
N SER A 90 8.03 -1.14 -4.16
CA SER A 90 8.11 0.18 -4.80
C SER A 90 9.55 0.68 -5.03
N ARG A 91 10.52 0.10 -4.34
CA ARG A 91 11.94 0.50 -4.42
C ARG A 91 12.87 -0.67 -4.70
N TRP A 92 12.37 -1.74 -5.33
CA TRP A 92 13.12 -2.97 -5.55
C TRP A 92 14.40 -2.74 -6.38
N ASP A 93 14.31 -1.88 -7.40
CA ASP A 93 15.46 -1.50 -8.25
C ASP A 93 16.09 -0.18 -7.80
N GLY A 94 15.82 0.29 -6.60
CA GLY A 94 16.47 1.46 -6.05
C GLY A 94 15.52 2.55 -5.53
N PRO A 95 16.09 3.61 -4.94
CA PRO A 95 15.33 4.65 -4.28
C PRO A 95 14.52 5.55 -5.24
N GLU A 96 14.78 5.48 -6.53
CA GLU A 96 14.06 6.25 -7.56
C GLU A 96 12.59 5.80 -7.68
N GLN A 97 12.26 4.61 -7.18
CA GLN A 97 10.90 4.05 -7.16
C GLN A 97 10.24 3.99 -8.54
N GLU A 98 11.00 3.54 -9.54
CA GLU A 98 10.51 3.42 -10.91
C GLU A 98 9.80 2.08 -11.13
N ASP A 99 8.50 2.11 -11.38
CA ASP A 99 7.65 0.92 -11.49
C ASP A 99 8.12 -0.04 -12.57
N ILE A 100 8.48 0.48 -13.74
CA ILE A 100 8.96 -0.35 -14.86
C ILE A 100 10.30 -1.00 -14.51
N ALA A 101 11.23 -0.26 -13.92
CA ALA A 101 12.52 -0.78 -13.50
C ALA A 101 12.37 -1.86 -12.43
N ASN A 102 11.48 -1.65 -11.47
CA ASN A 102 11.18 -2.64 -10.43
C ASN A 102 10.63 -3.93 -11.03
N MET A 103 9.70 -3.82 -11.95
CA MET A 103 9.11 -4.96 -12.66
C MET A 103 10.16 -5.71 -13.48
N GLU A 104 10.97 -5.00 -14.23
CA GLU A 104 12.01 -5.60 -15.06
C GLU A 104 13.05 -6.35 -14.23
N LEU A 105 13.42 -5.79 -13.06
CA LEU A 105 14.34 -6.47 -12.15
C LEU A 105 13.75 -7.79 -11.64
N VAL A 106 12.49 -7.80 -11.23
CA VAL A 106 11.82 -9.04 -10.81
C VAL A 106 11.87 -10.07 -11.94
N LEU A 107 11.52 -9.68 -13.15
CA LEU A 107 11.51 -10.61 -14.29
C LEU A 107 12.90 -11.18 -14.59
N ARG A 108 13.96 -10.36 -14.50
CA ARG A 108 15.34 -10.84 -14.66
C ARG A 108 15.73 -11.83 -13.57
N GLN A 109 15.34 -11.55 -12.32
CA GLN A 109 15.69 -12.41 -11.18
C GLN A 109 15.01 -13.79 -11.23
N ILE A 110 13.88 -13.90 -11.92
CA ILE A 110 13.17 -15.18 -12.08
C ILE A 110 13.25 -15.74 -13.50
N GLU A 111 14.19 -15.24 -14.30
CA GLU A 111 14.35 -15.63 -15.70
C GLU A 111 14.53 -17.14 -15.88
N ASP A 112 15.24 -17.79 -14.96
CA ASP A 112 15.46 -19.22 -14.94
C ASP A 112 14.36 -20.04 -14.24
N VAL A 113 13.30 -19.38 -13.75
CA VAL A 113 12.22 -20.07 -13.05
C VAL A 113 11.19 -20.61 -14.05
N PRO A 114 10.89 -21.93 -14.03
CA PRO A 114 9.91 -22.52 -14.93
C PRO A 114 8.51 -21.92 -14.75
N ARG A 115 7.71 -21.94 -15.81
CA ARG A 115 6.35 -21.37 -15.80
C ARG A 115 5.48 -21.91 -14.66
N GLY A 116 5.60 -23.19 -14.32
CA GLY A 116 4.83 -23.80 -13.25
C GLY A 116 5.24 -23.40 -11.83
N ARG A 117 6.31 -22.60 -11.68
CA ARG A 117 6.86 -22.17 -10.39
C ARG A 117 6.97 -20.64 -10.27
N ARG A 118 6.16 -19.91 -11.03
CA ARG A 118 6.19 -18.46 -11.05
C ARG A 118 5.02 -17.85 -10.28
N GLN A 119 4.59 -18.54 -9.20
CA GLN A 119 3.49 -18.07 -8.36
C GLN A 119 3.86 -16.77 -7.64
N ALA A 120 2.89 -15.89 -7.54
CA ALA A 120 3.05 -14.62 -6.84
C ALA A 120 1.72 -14.21 -6.22
N GLN A 121 1.80 -13.35 -5.21
CA GLN A 121 0.64 -12.74 -4.57
C GLN A 121 0.83 -11.23 -4.59
N PHE A 122 -0.22 -10.50 -4.93
CA PHE A 122 -0.28 -9.08 -4.65
C PHE A 122 -0.98 -8.89 -3.31
N VAL A 123 -0.29 -8.27 -2.36
CA VAL A 123 -0.77 -8.08 -1.00
C VAL A 123 -1.10 -6.61 -0.79
N SER A 124 -2.25 -6.35 -0.18
CA SER A 124 -2.65 -5.00 0.22
C SER A 124 -3.12 -5.02 1.66
N VAL A 125 -2.52 -4.19 2.49
CA VAL A 125 -2.89 -4.03 3.89
C VAL A 125 -3.37 -2.60 4.10
N MET A 126 -4.50 -2.45 4.80
CA MET A 126 -5.02 -1.16 5.23
C MET A 126 -4.94 -1.09 6.75
N ALA A 127 -4.45 0.03 7.28
CA ALA A 127 -4.41 0.30 8.72
C ALA A 127 -5.28 1.50 9.05
N LEU A 128 -6.00 1.41 10.16
CA LEU A 128 -6.78 2.51 10.74
C LEU A 128 -6.27 2.77 12.14
N VAL A 129 -5.88 4.01 12.43
CA VAL A 129 -5.46 4.43 13.78
C VAL A 129 -6.43 5.51 14.26
N MET A 130 -7.02 5.28 15.42
CA MET A 130 -7.98 6.19 16.04
C MET A 130 -7.27 7.13 17.00
N PRO A 131 -7.81 8.36 17.21
CA PRO A 131 -7.21 9.30 18.17
C PRO A 131 -7.16 8.79 19.61
N ASP A 132 -8.01 7.83 19.98
CA ASP A 132 -8.00 7.21 21.31
C ASP A 132 -6.94 6.11 21.45
N GLY A 133 -6.15 5.84 20.42
CA GLY A 133 -5.08 4.85 20.42
C GLY A 133 -5.46 3.48 19.88
N ARG A 134 -6.74 3.23 19.55
CA ARG A 134 -7.13 1.96 18.94
C ARG A 134 -6.56 1.84 17.53
N GLU A 135 -6.10 0.65 17.18
CA GLU A 135 -5.49 0.37 15.88
C GLU A 135 -6.12 -0.88 15.26
N PHE A 136 -6.36 -0.83 13.97
CA PHE A 136 -6.97 -1.94 13.22
C PHE A 136 -6.21 -2.14 11.92
N THR A 137 -6.04 -3.39 11.51
CA THR A 137 -5.48 -3.71 10.19
C THR A 137 -6.37 -4.72 9.47
N THR A 138 -6.43 -4.60 8.15
CA THR A 138 -7.04 -5.60 7.27
C THR A 138 -6.06 -5.96 6.17
N ARG A 139 -6.14 -7.20 5.69
CA ARG A 139 -5.23 -7.71 4.66
C ARG A 139 -6.03 -8.36 3.54
N GLY A 140 -5.74 -7.97 2.30
CA GLY A 140 -6.24 -8.60 1.09
C GLY A 140 -5.10 -9.17 0.28
N GLU A 141 -5.32 -10.31 -0.36
CA GLU A 141 -4.34 -10.95 -1.23
C GLU A 141 -4.98 -11.38 -2.54
N MET A 142 -4.25 -11.21 -3.63
CA MET A 142 -4.63 -11.73 -4.93
C MET A 142 -3.51 -12.62 -5.43
N THR A 143 -3.80 -13.90 -5.64
CA THR A 143 -2.84 -14.90 -6.08
C THR A 143 -2.85 -15.03 -7.60
N GLY A 144 -1.69 -15.27 -8.18
CA GLY A 144 -1.56 -15.47 -9.62
C GLY A 144 -0.19 -15.99 -10.00
N HIS A 145 0.14 -15.85 -11.26
CA HIS A 145 1.41 -16.29 -11.83
C HIS A 145 2.04 -15.15 -12.62
N LEU A 146 3.36 -14.98 -12.50
CA LEU A 146 4.08 -14.02 -13.31
C LEU A 146 4.33 -14.55 -14.71
N THR A 147 4.10 -13.70 -15.69
CA THR A 147 4.44 -13.97 -17.08
C THR A 147 5.94 -13.82 -17.32
N THR A 148 6.44 -14.26 -18.46
CA THR A 148 7.86 -14.15 -18.79
C THR A 148 8.28 -12.76 -19.26
N ARG A 149 7.31 -11.93 -19.62
CA ARG A 149 7.53 -10.55 -20.08
C ARG A 149 6.32 -9.70 -19.70
N PRO A 150 6.49 -8.37 -19.68
CA PRO A 150 5.38 -7.47 -19.37
C PRO A 150 4.20 -7.65 -20.33
N LYS A 151 2.97 -7.54 -19.78
CA LYS A 151 1.73 -7.56 -20.54
C LYS A 151 0.86 -6.39 -20.10
N GLY A 152 0.00 -5.95 -20.98
CA GLY A 152 -0.90 -4.83 -20.75
C GLY A 152 -0.36 -3.52 -21.30
N ALA A 153 -1.15 -2.48 -21.12
CA ALA A 153 -0.82 -1.13 -21.59
C ALA A 153 0.07 -0.38 -20.62
#